data_afd36ece0ff3a8d4103bb05413be09f4
#
_entry.id   afd36ece0ff3a8d4103bb05413be09f4
#
_cell.length_a   1.000
_cell.length_b   1.000
_cell.length_c   1.000
_cell.angle_alpha   90.00
_cell.angle_beta   90.00
_cell.angle_gamma   90.00
#
_symmetry.space_group_name_H-M   'P 1'
#
loop_
_entity.id
_entity.type
_entity.pdbx_description
1 polymer ?
#
loop_
_entity_poly.entity_id
_entity_poly.type
_entity_poly.pdbx_seq_one_letter_code
_entity_poly.pdbx_strand_id
1 'polypeptide(L)'
;MTGRLSDDGGYTLIELLVVMALLSVVVGGIVTLFASGLNSEADQNRRFQAQQDGRLALDKLRREVHSACTISTPNTYNTAVSSVTIYFPSDNCGSGTHSVTWCTTGSAGRFALYRIVSTSCTGATMKFADYLTSGTIFTYLPPSSHLVTSTSLGQGTGSGAIVTQDLASTLPRLHVDINLELRGGLADGYHLVDDIAFRNGPRACAGGTASC
;
A
#
# COMPACT_ATOMS: atom_id res chain seq x y z
N MET A 1 -40.78 3.25 75.56
CA MET A 1 -39.57 2.95 74.79
C MET A 1 -39.70 1.54 74.33
N THR A 2 -40.21 1.32 73.13
CA THR A 2 -40.41 -0.03 72.51
C THR A 2 -39.23 -0.25 71.52
N GLY A 3 -38.28 -1.08 71.95
CA GLY A 3 -37.18 -1.53 71.09
C GLY A 3 -37.73 -2.38 69.98
N ARG A 4 -37.55 -1.96 68.74
CA ARG A 4 -37.69 -2.76 67.53
C ARG A 4 -36.56 -3.80 67.53
N LEU A 5 -36.90 -5.05 67.81
CA LEU A 5 -36.05 -6.17 67.53
C LEU A 5 -35.93 -6.25 65.99
N SER A 6 -34.77 -5.97 65.44
CA SER A 6 -34.47 -6.25 64.05
C SER A 6 -34.47 -7.78 63.90
N ASP A 7 -35.36 -8.27 63.05
CA ASP A 7 -35.46 -9.65 62.66
C ASP A 7 -34.22 -9.96 61.79
N ASP A 8 -33.16 -10.47 62.40
CA ASP A 8 -31.97 -10.97 61.69
C ASP A 8 -32.30 -12.33 61.08
N GLY A 9 -33.07 -12.32 60.00
CA GLY A 9 -33.34 -13.47 59.16
C GLY A 9 -32.06 -13.98 58.51
N GLY A 10 -31.44 -15.00 59.07
CA GLY A 10 -30.27 -15.66 58.49
C GLY A 10 -30.63 -16.32 57.19
N TYR A 11 -29.78 -16.16 56.18
CA TYR A 11 -29.93 -16.87 54.88
C TYR A 11 -29.88 -18.38 55.06
N THR A 12 -30.77 -19.09 54.38
CA THR A 12 -30.72 -20.54 54.35
C THR A 12 -29.58 -21.03 53.45
N LEU A 13 -29.00 -22.17 53.77
CA LEU A 13 -27.90 -22.75 53.01
C LEU A 13 -28.31 -22.99 51.54
N ILE A 14 -29.58 -23.36 51.31
CA ILE A 14 -30.12 -23.58 49.94
C ILE A 14 -30.19 -22.26 49.15
N GLU A 15 -30.55 -21.17 49.78
CA GLU A 15 -30.67 -19.84 49.16
C GLU A 15 -29.27 -19.34 48.69
N LEU A 16 -28.24 -19.57 49.49
CA LEU A 16 -26.86 -19.22 49.15
C LEU A 16 -26.36 -20.11 47.98
N LEU A 17 -26.70 -21.39 47.94
CA LEU A 17 -26.38 -22.29 46.85
C LEU A 17 -27.04 -21.82 45.53
N VAL A 18 -28.32 -21.46 45.55
CA VAL A 18 -29.03 -20.98 44.36
C VAL A 18 -28.44 -19.66 43.86
N VAL A 19 -28.14 -18.74 44.74
CA VAL A 19 -27.49 -17.45 44.37
C VAL A 19 -26.15 -17.69 43.73
N MET A 20 -25.29 -18.56 44.29
CA MET A 20 -23.99 -18.89 43.70
C MET A 20 -24.12 -19.55 42.34
N ALA A 21 -25.09 -20.43 42.14
CA ALA A 21 -25.36 -21.07 40.87
C ALA A 21 -25.80 -20.04 39.80
N LEU A 22 -26.71 -19.14 40.13
CA LEU A 22 -27.15 -18.07 39.24
C LEU A 22 -26.02 -17.06 38.93
N LEU A 23 -25.24 -16.68 39.94
CA LEU A 23 -24.10 -15.80 39.79
C LEU A 23 -23.07 -16.39 38.84
N SER A 24 -22.74 -17.67 38.93
CA SER A 24 -21.79 -18.35 38.06
C SER A 24 -22.21 -18.32 36.59
N VAL A 25 -23.50 -18.49 36.29
CA VAL A 25 -24.02 -18.38 34.91
C VAL A 25 -23.91 -16.95 34.38
N VAL A 26 -24.27 -15.95 35.19
CA VAL A 26 -24.19 -14.53 34.80
C VAL A 26 -22.74 -14.12 34.55
N VAL A 27 -21.84 -14.44 35.49
CA VAL A 27 -20.40 -14.10 35.36
C VAL A 27 -19.81 -14.84 34.15
N GLY A 28 -20.13 -16.11 33.94
CA GLY A 28 -19.70 -16.87 32.78
C GLY A 28 -20.13 -16.21 31.46
N GLY A 29 -21.39 -15.75 31.38
CA GLY A 29 -21.89 -14.99 30.23
C GLY A 29 -21.14 -13.68 29.98
N ILE A 30 -20.89 -12.92 31.04
CA ILE A 30 -20.14 -11.65 30.95
C ILE A 30 -18.70 -11.88 30.46
N VAL A 31 -18.01 -12.88 31.00
CA VAL A 31 -16.63 -13.22 30.60
C VAL A 31 -16.53 -13.59 29.12
N THR A 32 -17.48 -14.36 28.60
CA THR A 32 -17.49 -14.72 27.17
C THR A 32 -17.71 -13.52 26.27
N LEU A 33 -18.58 -12.58 26.64
CA LEU A 33 -18.80 -11.34 25.90
C LEU A 33 -17.56 -10.44 25.92
N PHE A 34 -16.89 -10.30 27.06
CA PHE A 34 -15.65 -9.54 27.17
C PHE A 34 -14.52 -10.16 26.32
N ALA A 35 -14.34 -11.47 26.38
CA ALA A 35 -13.32 -12.15 25.57
C ALA A 35 -13.57 -11.97 24.07
N SER A 36 -14.82 -12.03 23.62
CA SER A 36 -15.18 -11.76 22.23
C SER A 36 -14.90 -10.31 21.84
N GLY A 37 -15.22 -9.34 22.72
CA GLY A 37 -14.96 -7.92 22.52
C GLY A 37 -13.46 -7.62 22.35
N LEU A 38 -12.62 -8.13 23.25
CA LEU A 38 -11.16 -7.95 23.19
C LEU A 38 -10.54 -8.53 21.90
N ASN A 39 -11.01 -9.68 21.46
CA ASN A 39 -10.54 -10.27 20.21
C ASN A 39 -10.92 -9.41 18.99
N SER A 40 -12.14 -8.85 18.99
CA SER A 40 -12.59 -7.96 17.93
C SER A 40 -11.79 -6.66 17.90
N GLU A 41 -11.51 -6.05 19.05
CA GLU A 41 -10.69 -4.86 19.17
C GLU A 41 -9.25 -5.10 18.68
N ALA A 42 -8.63 -6.20 19.05
CA ALA A 42 -7.29 -6.57 18.59
C ALA A 42 -7.23 -6.74 17.07
N ASP A 43 -8.28 -7.32 16.46
CA ASP A 43 -8.36 -7.48 15.00
C ASP A 43 -8.51 -6.12 14.30
N GLN A 44 -9.37 -5.24 14.82
CA GLN A 44 -9.55 -3.89 14.27
C GLN A 44 -8.26 -3.06 14.36
N ASN A 45 -7.55 -3.11 15.49
CA ASN A 45 -6.27 -2.42 15.65
C ASN A 45 -5.21 -2.90 14.64
N ARG A 46 -5.10 -4.19 14.40
CA ARG A 46 -4.19 -4.74 13.38
C ARG A 46 -4.54 -4.25 11.98
N ARG A 47 -5.82 -4.21 11.63
CA ARG A 47 -6.30 -3.69 10.34
C ARG A 47 -5.95 -2.21 10.17
N PHE A 48 -6.19 -1.42 11.20
CA PHE A 48 -5.89 0.00 11.19
C PHE A 48 -4.38 0.25 11.04
N GLN A 49 -3.53 -0.48 11.76
CA GLN A 49 -2.08 -0.39 11.62
C GLN A 49 -1.63 -0.77 10.20
N ALA A 50 -2.11 -1.87 9.65
CA ALA A 50 -1.74 -2.28 8.30
C ALA A 50 -2.13 -1.24 7.23
N GLN A 51 -3.30 -0.60 7.38
CA GLN A 51 -3.73 0.49 6.51
C GLN A 51 -2.82 1.73 6.64
N GLN A 52 -2.44 2.10 7.86
CA GLN A 52 -1.52 3.21 8.09
C GLN A 52 -0.14 2.93 7.50
N ASP A 53 0.39 1.73 7.74
CA ASP A 53 1.69 1.31 7.21
C ASP A 53 1.70 1.33 5.68
N GLY A 54 0.64 0.82 5.04
CA GLY A 54 0.49 0.86 3.59
C GLY A 54 0.47 2.29 3.03
N ARG A 55 -0.26 3.20 3.66
CA ARG A 55 -0.29 4.62 3.26
C ARG A 55 1.06 5.30 3.46
N LEU A 56 1.71 5.08 4.59
CA LEU A 56 3.04 5.63 4.86
C LEU A 56 4.08 5.11 3.88
N ALA A 57 4.03 3.82 3.54
CA ALA A 57 4.87 3.22 2.51
C ALA A 57 4.69 3.91 1.16
N LEU A 58 3.42 4.09 0.74
CA LEU A 58 3.08 4.72 -0.53
C LEU A 58 3.52 6.19 -0.57
N ASP A 59 3.29 6.96 0.50
CA ASP A 59 3.72 8.36 0.59
C ASP A 59 5.25 8.50 0.58
N LYS A 60 5.96 7.58 1.20
CA LYS A 60 7.42 7.55 1.17
C LYS A 60 7.92 7.22 -0.23
N LEU A 61 7.35 6.19 -0.85
CA LEU A 61 7.67 5.78 -2.22
C LEU A 61 7.39 6.92 -3.21
N ARG A 62 6.24 7.58 -3.10
CA ARG A 62 5.87 8.73 -3.94
C ARG A 62 6.91 9.86 -3.87
N ARG A 63 7.35 10.21 -2.67
CA ARG A 63 8.40 11.23 -2.50
C ARG A 63 9.71 10.83 -3.14
N GLU A 64 10.10 9.57 -3.03
CA GLU A 64 11.33 9.05 -3.62
C GLU A 64 11.24 9.00 -5.14
N VAL A 65 10.14 8.53 -5.72
CA VAL A 65 9.90 8.52 -7.16
C VAL A 65 9.88 9.95 -7.73
N HIS A 66 9.24 10.90 -7.06
CA HIS A 66 9.26 12.31 -7.52
C HIS A 66 10.63 12.95 -7.51
N SER A 67 11.52 12.54 -6.60
CA SER A 67 12.91 13.04 -6.55
C SER A 67 13.88 12.22 -7.42
N ALA A 68 13.44 11.10 -7.97
CA ALA A 68 14.26 10.19 -8.75
C ALA A 68 14.58 10.74 -10.14
N CYS A 69 15.78 10.40 -10.65
CA CYS A 69 16.14 10.60 -12.06
C CYS A 69 15.63 9.46 -12.93
N THR A 70 15.83 8.23 -12.46
CA THR A 70 15.50 7.02 -13.20
C THR A 70 15.22 5.88 -12.25
N ILE A 71 14.66 4.85 -12.79
CA ILE A 71 14.50 3.58 -12.08
C ILE A 71 15.15 2.46 -12.90
N SER A 72 15.68 1.47 -12.20
CA SER A 72 16.00 0.18 -12.80
C SER A 72 14.79 -0.71 -12.64
N THR A 73 14.20 -1.04 -13.77
CA THR A 73 13.23 -2.14 -13.85
C THR A 73 13.90 -3.29 -14.56
N PRO A 74 13.58 -4.55 -14.25
CA PRO A 74 13.87 -5.62 -15.18
C PRO A 74 13.22 -5.25 -16.53
N ASN A 75 13.88 -5.51 -17.63
CA ASN A 75 13.69 -5.08 -19.04
C ASN A 75 12.26 -5.20 -19.64
N THR A 76 11.22 -5.26 -18.83
CA THR A 76 9.85 -5.47 -19.26
C THR A 76 8.96 -4.34 -18.79
N TYR A 77 8.59 -3.47 -19.72
CA TYR A 77 7.55 -2.47 -19.50
C TYR A 77 6.18 -3.16 -19.37
N ASN A 78 5.28 -2.55 -18.64
CA ASN A 78 3.90 -3.04 -18.44
C ASN A 78 3.81 -4.42 -17.76
N THR A 79 4.85 -4.85 -17.08
CA THR A 79 4.86 -6.10 -16.34
C THR A 79 5.05 -5.84 -14.86
N ALA A 80 4.23 -6.48 -14.04
CA ALA A 80 4.33 -6.37 -12.59
C ALA A 80 5.56 -7.11 -12.07
N VAL A 81 6.37 -6.43 -11.25
CA VAL A 81 7.61 -6.94 -10.68
C VAL A 81 7.62 -6.84 -9.17
N SER A 82 8.46 -7.64 -8.53
CA SER A 82 8.59 -7.69 -7.06
C SER A 82 9.57 -6.66 -6.51
N SER A 83 10.35 -5.99 -7.35
CA SER A 83 11.32 -4.99 -6.89
C SER A 83 11.52 -3.87 -7.91
N VAL A 84 11.83 -2.69 -7.40
CA VAL A 84 12.17 -1.52 -8.18
C VAL A 84 13.31 -0.79 -7.49
N THR A 85 14.38 -0.46 -8.24
CA THR A 85 15.48 0.35 -7.75
C THR A 85 15.36 1.76 -8.29
N ILE A 86 15.35 2.72 -7.39
CA ILE A 86 15.20 4.15 -7.63
C ILE A 86 16.57 4.80 -7.52
N TYR A 87 17.00 5.51 -8.57
CA TYR A 87 18.26 6.25 -8.59
C TYR A 87 18.00 7.75 -8.41
N PHE A 88 18.70 8.34 -7.45
CA PHE A 88 18.60 9.76 -7.17
C PHE A 88 19.65 10.57 -7.92
N PRO A 89 19.38 11.88 -8.19
CA PRO A 89 20.36 12.75 -8.79
C PRO A 89 21.56 12.94 -7.85
N SER A 90 22.66 12.33 -8.18
CA SER A 90 23.97 12.66 -7.67
C SER A 90 24.85 12.92 -8.89
N ASP A 91 25.13 14.16 -9.19
CA ASP A 91 26.05 14.67 -10.21
C ASP A 91 25.86 14.21 -11.66
N ASN A 92 25.31 13.02 -11.90
CA ASN A 92 24.85 12.49 -13.18
C ASN A 92 23.80 11.42 -12.95
N CYS A 93 22.59 11.63 -13.44
CA CYS A 93 21.53 10.63 -13.44
C CYS A 93 22.00 9.35 -14.16
N GLY A 94 22.47 8.35 -13.45
CA GLY A 94 22.92 7.10 -14.06
C GLY A 94 24.15 6.43 -13.45
N SER A 95 24.97 7.15 -12.68
CA SER A 95 26.11 6.54 -11.97
C SER A 95 25.83 6.52 -10.46
N GLY A 96 24.98 5.58 -10.04
CA GLY A 96 24.31 5.58 -8.77
C GLY A 96 25.15 5.31 -7.52
N THR A 97 25.64 6.34 -6.88
CA THR A 97 26.07 6.23 -5.48
C THR A 97 24.90 6.31 -4.50
N HIS A 98 23.75 6.83 -4.92
CA HIS A 98 22.54 6.91 -4.08
C HIS A 98 21.36 6.22 -4.76
N SER A 99 21.17 4.96 -4.42
CA SER A 99 20.03 4.17 -4.88
C SER A 99 19.25 3.59 -3.71
N VAL A 100 17.96 3.45 -3.89
CA VAL A 100 17.06 2.81 -2.96
C VAL A 100 16.27 1.76 -3.70
N THR A 101 16.24 0.56 -3.16
CA THR A 101 15.43 -0.53 -3.70
C THR A 101 14.24 -0.78 -2.78
N TRP A 102 13.07 -0.75 -3.39
CA TRP A 102 11.83 -1.24 -2.80
C TRP A 102 11.56 -2.63 -3.31
N CYS A 103 11.25 -3.55 -2.43
CA CYS A 103 11.00 -4.93 -2.80
C CYS A 103 9.99 -5.62 -1.88
N THR A 104 9.33 -6.59 -2.44
CA THR A 104 8.44 -7.49 -1.71
C THR A 104 9.15 -8.82 -1.49
N THR A 105 9.09 -9.32 -0.28
CA THR A 105 9.58 -10.65 0.08
C THR A 105 8.50 -11.39 0.86
N GLY A 106 8.40 -12.69 0.62
CA GLY A 106 7.41 -13.53 1.27
C GLY A 106 7.11 -14.78 0.45
N SER A 107 6.13 -15.54 0.88
CA SER A 107 5.69 -16.77 0.23
C SER A 107 4.22 -17.08 0.55
N ALA A 108 3.62 -17.97 -0.22
CA ALA A 108 2.28 -18.50 0.04
C ALA A 108 1.18 -17.43 0.19
N GLY A 109 1.23 -16.37 -0.64
CA GLY A 109 0.20 -15.32 -0.63
C GLY A 109 0.33 -14.31 0.53
N ARG A 110 1.45 -14.36 1.25
CA ARG A 110 1.74 -13.38 2.30
C ARG A 110 3.12 -12.78 2.08
N PHE A 111 3.13 -11.52 1.67
CA PHE A 111 4.34 -10.78 1.39
C PHE A 111 4.44 -9.55 2.28
N ALA A 112 5.67 -9.06 2.44
CA ALA A 112 5.95 -7.82 3.12
C ALA A 112 6.76 -6.90 2.21
N LEU A 113 6.53 -5.59 2.30
CA LEU A 113 7.21 -4.55 1.55
C LEU A 113 8.40 -4.04 2.36
N TYR A 114 9.55 -4.10 1.74
CA TYR A 114 10.82 -3.65 2.32
C TYR A 114 11.43 -2.52 1.49
N ARG A 115 12.22 -1.72 2.17
CA ARG A 115 13.06 -0.67 1.59
C ARG A 115 14.50 -0.84 2.06
N ILE A 116 15.44 -0.74 1.14
CA ILE A 116 16.87 -0.82 1.43
C ILE A 116 17.63 0.26 0.63
N VAL A 117 18.65 0.83 1.24
CA VAL A 117 19.59 1.75 0.56
C VAL A 117 20.67 0.91 -0.12
N SER A 118 20.36 0.37 -1.27
CA SER A 118 21.19 -0.53 -2.07
C SER A 118 20.54 -0.73 -3.44
N THR A 119 21.27 -1.32 -4.38
CA THR A 119 20.75 -1.77 -5.68
C THR A 119 20.12 -3.18 -5.63
N SER A 120 20.16 -3.84 -4.48
CA SER A 120 19.69 -5.22 -4.29
C SER A 120 18.82 -5.32 -3.04
N CYS A 121 17.84 -6.21 -3.06
CA CYS A 121 16.99 -6.53 -1.90
C CYS A 121 17.64 -7.44 -0.85
N THR A 122 18.85 -7.88 -1.09
CA THR A 122 19.56 -8.77 -0.16
C THR A 122 19.83 -8.05 1.17
N GLY A 123 19.36 -8.62 2.27
CA GLY A 123 19.55 -8.04 3.61
C GLY A 123 18.61 -6.86 3.93
N ALA A 124 17.50 -6.70 3.22
CA ALA A 124 16.52 -5.67 3.53
C ALA A 124 15.91 -5.89 4.92
N THR A 125 16.11 -4.92 5.81
CA THR A 125 15.66 -4.99 7.22
C THR A 125 14.52 -4.01 7.54
N MET A 126 14.39 -2.94 6.77
CA MET A 126 13.38 -1.91 7.00
C MET A 126 12.06 -2.31 6.33
N LYS A 127 11.16 -2.89 7.10
CA LYS A 127 9.80 -3.25 6.67
C LYS A 127 8.88 -2.04 6.74
N PHE A 128 8.15 -1.76 5.67
CA PHE A 128 7.18 -0.65 5.56
C PHE A 128 5.74 -1.11 5.58
N ALA A 129 5.43 -2.26 5.01
CA ALA A 129 4.09 -2.84 5.06
C ALA A 129 4.17 -4.35 5.15
N ASP A 130 3.17 -4.95 5.77
CA ASP A 130 3.01 -6.41 5.89
C ASP A 130 1.65 -6.83 5.34
N TYR A 131 1.43 -8.13 5.22
CA TYR A 131 0.15 -8.70 4.79
C TYR A 131 -0.25 -8.38 3.33
N LEU A 132 0.73 -8.18 2.45
CA LEU A 132 0.44 -8.05 1.02
C LEU A 132 0.04 -9.42 0.45
N THR A 133 -0.96 -9.42 -0.41
CA THR A 133 -1.44 -10.63 -1.09
C THR A 133 -0.63 -10.99 -2.32
N SER A 134 0.02 -9.99 -2.94
CA SER A 134 0.87 -10.15 -4.13
C SER A 134 2.32 -9.81 -3.83
N GLY A 135 3.23 -10.60 -4.40
CA GLY A 135 4.65 -10.31 -4.42
C GLY A 135 5.09 -9.40 -5.58
N THR A 136 4.20 -9.13 -6.54
CA THR A 136 4.51 -8.27 -7.71
C THR A 136 3.56 -7.09 -7.70
N ILE A 137 4.02 -5.97 -7.13
CA ILE A 137 3.18 -4.78 -6.89
C ILE A 137 3.63 -3.55 -7.70
N PHE A 138 4.77 -3.64 -8.40
CA PHE A 138 5.33 -2.51 -9.13
C PHE A 138 5.22 -2.76 -10.63
N THR A 139 4.67 -1.81 -11.38
CA THR A 139 4.62 -1.85 -12.84
C THR A 139 5.17 -0.54 -13.40
N TYR A 140 6.21 -0.62 -14.22
CA TYR A 140 6.73 0.56 -14.89
C TYR A 140 5.96 0.83 -16.18
N LEU A 141 5.38 2.02 -16.26
CA LEU A 141 4.69 2.52 -17.43
C LEU A 141 5.62 3.50 -18.16
N PRO A 142 6.06 3.16 -19.39
CA PRO A 142 6.96 4.03 -20.13
C PRO A 142 6.26 5.35 -20.51
N PRO A 143 7.03 6.39 -20.82
CA PRO A 143 6.46 7.62 -21.38
C PRO A 143 5.74 7.30 -22.68
N SER A 144 4.50 7.73 -22.81
CA SER A 144 3.74 7.58 -24.04
C SER A 144 3.66 8.92 -24.78
N SER A 145 4.02 8.91 -26.06
CA SER A 145 3.74 10.02 -26.96
C SER A 145 2.32 9.86 -27.48
N HIS A 146 1.50 10.88 -27.32
CA HIS A 146 0.17 10.90 -27.92
C HIS A 146 0.25 11.70 -29.20
N LEU A 147 0.14 11.03 -30.35
CA LEU A 147 0.05 11.69 -31.65
C LEU A 147 -1.36 12.30 -31.77
N VAL A 148 -1.44 13.60 -31.58
CA VAL A 148 -2.66 14.34 -31.93
C VAL A 148 -2.58 14.73 -33.38
N THR A 149 -3.34 14.09 -34.23
CA THR A 149 -3.52 14.52 -35.62
C THR A 149 -4.37 15.78 -35.60
N SER A 150 -3.75 16.93 -35.62
CA SER A 150 -4.46 18.19 -35.84
C SER A 150 -4.74 18.34 -37.34
N THR A 151 -5.94 18.10 -37.74
CA THR A 151 -6.40 18.51 -39.09
C THR A 151 -6.55 20.02 -39.02
N SER A 152 -5.54 20.77 -39.44
CA SER A 152 -5.70 22.21 -39.63
C SER A 152 -6.62 22.42 -40.83
N LEU A 153 -7.80 22.95 -40.58
CA LEU A 153 -8.66 23.52 -41.62
C LEU A 153 -8.01 24.80 -42.15
N GLY A 154 -6.97 24.65 -42.94
CA GLY A 154 -6.38 25.74 -43.68
C GLY A 154 -7.04 25.81 -45.07
N GLN A 155 -7.75 26.87 -45.36
CA GLN A 155 -8.11 27.24 -46.72
C GLN A 155 -6.83 27.41 -47.53
N GLY A 156 -6.59 26.51 -48.48
CA GLY A 156 -5.48 26.65 -49.42
C GLY A 156 -5.33 25.34 -50.20
N THR A 157 -5.55 25.43 -51.53
CA THR A 157 -5.29 24.38 -52.50
C THR A 157 -3.78 24.05 -52.48
N GLY A 158 -3.39 23.11 -51.65
CA GLY A 158 -2.08 22.54 -51.59
C GLY A 158 -2.13 21.26 -50.78
N SER A 159 -1.50 20.23 -51.33
CA SER A 159 -1.37 18.91 -50.69
C SER A 159 -0.86 19.11 -49.28
N GLY A 160 -1.76 19.07 -48.30
CA GLY A 160 -1.44 19.40 -46.91
C GLY A 160 -0.56 18.34 -46.30
N ALA A 161 0.66 18.72 -46.03
CA ALA A 161 1.51 17.93 -45.12
C ALA A 161 0.81 17.85 -43.77
N ILE A 162 0.49 16.65 -43.34
CA ILE A 162 -0.01 16.38 -41.99
C ILE A 162 1.15 16.66 -41.06
N VAL A 163 1.13 17.82 -40.42
CA VAL A 163 2.06 18.11 -39.34
C VAL A 163 1.55 17.37 -38.10
N THR A 164 2.06 16.22 -37.83
CA THR A 164 1.87 15.54 -36.57
C THR A 164 2.68 16.27 -35.50
N GLN A 165 2.05 17.16 -34.77
CA GLN A 165 2.64 17.68 -33.56
C GLN A 165 2.38 16.72 -32.41
N ASP A 166 3.45 16.25 -31.80
CA ASP A 166 3.39 15.52 -30.55
C ASP A 166 3.08 16.49 -29.42
N LEU A 167 1.81 16.62 -29.07
CA LEU A 167 1.33 17.63 -28.11
C LEU A 167 1.32 17.19 -26.67
N ALA A 168 1.56 15.93 -26.36
CA ALA A 168 1.57 15.44 -24.98
C ALA A 168 2.49 14.25 -24.78
N SER A 169 3.73 14.52 -24.43
CA SER A 169 4.56 13.49 -23.83
C SER A 169 4.10 13.27 -22.40
N THR A 170 3.57 12.10 -22.09
CA THR A 170 3.32 11.71 -20.70
C THR A 170 4.65 11.32 -20.06
N LEU A 171 4.84 11.76 -18.82
CA LEU A 171 5.98 11.32 -18.02
C LEU A 171 5.91 9.81 -17.76
N PRO A 172 7.06 9.13 -17.66
CA PRO A 172 7.08 7.76 -17.18
C PRO A 172 6.47 7.69 -15.80
N ARG A 173 5.77 6.60 -15.51
CA ARG A 173 5.06 6.39 -14.24
C ARG A 173 5.40 5.06 -13.64
N LEU A 174 5.45 5.02 -12.32
CA LEU A 174 5.45 3.81 -11.55
C LEU A 174 4.02 3.57 -11.06
N HIS A 175 3.39 2.53 -11.59
CA HIS A 175 2.13 2.03 -11.08
C HIS A 175 2.41 1.11 -9.90
N VAL A 176 1.73 1.34 -8.80
CA VAL A 176 1.88 0.57 -7.55
C VAL A 176 0.53 0.05 -7.13
N ASP A 177 0.42 -1.26 -7.00
CA ASP A 177 -0.81 -1.95 -6.60
C ASP A 177 -0.56 -2.72 -5.30
N ILE A 178 -1.00 -2.14 -4.18
CA ILE A 178 -0.86 -2.70 -2.83
C ILE A 178 -2.21 -3.23 -2.36
N ASN A 179 -2.31 -4.53 -2.25
CA ASN A 179 -3.48 -5.19 -1.68
C ASN A 179 -3.08 -5.86 -0.35
N LEU A 180 -3.67 -5.39 0.75
CA LEU A 180 -3.39 -5.84 2.11
C LEU A 180 -4.54 -6.69 2.62
N GLU A 181 -4.24 -7.91 3.06
CA GLU A 181 -5.22 -8.85 3.62
C GLU A 181 -4.68 -9.48 4.90
N LEU A 182 -5.33 -9.21 6.04
CA LEU A 182 -4.91 -9.75 7.33
C LEU A 182 -5.42 -11.17 7.59
N ARG A 183 -6.53 -11.56 6.96
CA ARG A 183 -7.13 -12.89 7.06
C ARG A 183 -7.36 -13.44 5.67
N GLY A 184 -6.67 -14.54 5.32
CA GLY A 184 -6.86 -15.21 4.04
C GLY A 184 -8.33 -15.59 3.81
N GLY A 185 -8.89 -15.16 2.69
CA GLY A 185 -10.22 -15.55 2.23
C GLY A 185 -11.40 -14.70 2.70
N LEU A 186 -11.17 -13.59 3.38
CA LEU A 186 -12.23 -12.61 3.66
C LEU A 186 -12.15 -11.44 2.68
N ALA A 187 -13.30 -11.01 2.16
CA ALA A 187 -13.43 -9.93 1.19
C ALA A 187 -13.05 -8.51 1.72
N ASP A 188 -12.44 -8.44 2.89
CA ASP A 188 -12.12 -7.20 3.60
C ASP A 188 -10.69 -6.71 3.37
N GLY A 189 -10.13 -7.00 2.19
CA GLY A 189 -8.81 -6.51 1.79
C GLY A 189 -8.81 -4.98 1.61
N TYR A 190 -7.74 -4.33 2.05
CA TYR A 190 -7.52 -2.91 1.81
C TYR A 190 -6.65 -2.74 0.56
N HIS A 191 -7.20 -2.10 -0.47
CA HIS A 191 -6.57 -1.92 -1.77
C HIS A 191 -6.13 -0.49 -1.97
N LEU A 192 -4.84 -0.30 -2.25
CA LEU A 192 -4.22 0.98 -2.56
C LEU A 192 -3.60 0.90 -3.94
N VAL A 193 -4.02 1.77 -4.84
CA VAL A 193 -3.44 1.90 -6.18
C VAL A 193 -2.98 3.34 -6.38
N ASP A 194 -1.79 3.51 -6.95
CA ASP A 194 -1.27 4.82 -7.29
C ASP A 194 -0.41 4.79 -8.55
N ASP A 195 -0.50 5.85 -9.34
CA ASP A 195 0.33 6.11 -10.52
C ASP A 195 1.24 7.29 -10.26
N ILE A 196 2.50 7.00 -9.96
CA ILE A 196 3.48 8.00 -9.53
C ILE A 196 4.35 8.42 -10.72
N ALA A 197 4.25 9.67 -11.16
CA ALA A 197 5.04 10.19 -12.27
C ALA A 197 6.47 10.55 -11.85
N PHE A 198 7.45 10.24 -12.71
CA PHE A 198 8.83 10.68 -12.55
C PHE A 198 8.98 12.12 -13.05
N ARG A 199 9.12 13.07 -12.15
CA ARG A 199 9.22 14.49 -12.51
C ARG A 199 10.56 14.86 -13.15
N ASN A 200 11.64 14.18 -12.76
CA ASN A 200 13.00 14.38 -13.24
C ASN A 200 13.44 13.32 -14.24
N GLY A 201 12.54 12.43 -14.64
CA GLY A 201 12.80 11.36 -15.59
C GLY A 201 12.89 11.87 -17.04
N PRO A 202 13.50 11.09 -17.94
CA PRO A 202 13.53 11.42 -19.35
C PRO A 202 12.11 11.51 -19.91
N ARG A 203 11.83 12.58 -20.63
CA ARG A 203 10.56 12.74 -21.35
C ARG A 203 10.68 12.09 -22.72
N ALA A 204 9.57 11.55 -23.24
CA ALA A 204 9.53 11.15 -24.63
C ALA A 204 9.58 12.40 -25.51
N CYS A 205 10.59 12.47 -26.36
CA CYS A 205 10.71 13.56 -27.33
C CYS A 205 10.01 13.19 -28.62
N ALA A 206 9.42 14.18 -29.29
CA ALA A 206 8.93 14.02 -30.64
C ALA A 206 10.07 13.58 -31.56
N GLY A 207 10.04 12.33 -32.05
CA GLY A 207 11.08 11.79 -32.94
C GLY A 207 11.83 10.56 -32.44
N GLY A 208 11.51 10.02 -31.26
CA GLY A 208 11.99 8.68 -30.83
C GLY A 208 13.45 8.57 -30.44
N THR A 209 14.18 9.69 -30.31
CA THR A 209 15.55 9.71 -29.81
C THR A 209 15.60 10.18 -28.38
N ALA A 210 16.39 9.48 -27.58
CA ALA A 210 16.48 9.63 -26.14
C ALA A 210 16.80 11.06 -25.68
N SER A 211 16.15 11.46 -24.63
CA SER A 211 16.42 12.64 -23.77
C SER A 211 16.34 14.03 -24.43
N CYS A 212 15.27 14.74 -24.12
CA CYS A 212 15.22 16.18 -24.24
C CYS A 212 15.87 16.86 -23.03
#